data_11a5168f0fe5cc571c4cfa66df2f3feb
#
_entry.id   11a5168f0fe5cc571c4cfa66df2f3feb
#
_cell.length_a   1.000
_cell.length_b   1.000
_cell.length_c   1.000
_cell.angle_alpha   90.00
_cell.angle_beta   90.00
_cell.angle_gamma   90.00
#
_symmetry.space_group_name_H-M   'P 1'
#
loop_
_entity.id
_entity.type
_entity.pdbx_description
1 polymer ?
#
loop_
_entity_poly.entity_id
_entity_poly.type
_entity_poly.pdbx_seq_one_letter_code
_entity_poly.pdbx_strand_id
1 'polypeptide(L)'
;LNINHHCGSTHIEGLQVAVQQHHADLGIANDGDADRCLLVDEKGQVLDGDQIMLLCALKLKEEGKLKGDTIVGTVMSNIGFHKAAEELGMKTVSTAVGDRYVLEYMREHNLSVGGEQSGHVIFLDHNTTGDGMLTAVQVAALMKEKKQPLSELAGIMTKYPQVLVNVRVATKTGWEDNDLIKAAIVTAEGELGDEGRVLVRASGTEPLIRVMAEGPNQEELQSLCQEIADIIGREQGLAEK
;
A
#
# COMPACT_ATOMS: atom_id res chain seq x y z
N LEU A 1 12.20 14.80 20.82
CA LEU A 1 13.53 14.97 20.17
C LEU A 1 13.88 13.79 19.25
N ASN A 2 13.27 12.59 19.45
CA ASN A 2 13.63 11.37 18.73
C ASN A 2 12.45 10.77 17.95
N ILE A 3 11.40 11.52 17.68
CA ILE A 3 10.23 11.05 16.91
C ILE A 3 10.72 10.65 15.50
N ASN A 4 10.40 9.42 15.07
CA ASN A 4 10.79 8.82 13.79
C ASN A 4 12.33 8.79 13.53
N HIS A 5 13.16 9.00 14.57
CA HIS A 5 14.60 8.96 14.41
C HIS A 5 15.11 7.53 14.44
N HIS A 6 15.29 6.92 13.28
CA HIS A 6 15.67 5.52 13.08
C HIS A 6 14.80 4.52 13.86
N CYS A 7 13.50 4.80 13.94
CA CYS A 7 12.52 3.94 14.59
C CYS A 7 11.10 4.17 14.05
N GLY A 8 10.15 3.35 14.51
CA GLY A 8 8.75 3.40 14.14
C GLY A 8 8.46 2.83 12.75
N SER A 9 7.29 3.15 12.20
CA SER A 9 6.84 2.60 10.91
C SER A 9 7.68 3.07 9.71
N THR A 10 8.46 4.12 9.85
CA THR A 10 9.36 4.64 8.80
C THR A 10 10.76 4.00 8.82
N HIS A 11 11.12 3.30 9.90
CA HIS A 11 12.40 2.60 10.09
C HIS A 11 12.18 1.33 10.92
N ILE A 12 11.71 0.28 10.27
CA ILE A 12 11.19 -0.92 10.94
C ILE A 12 12.26 -1.97 11.26
N GLU A 13 13.46 -1.83 10.71
CA GLU A 13 14.54 -2.83 10.77
C GLU A 13 14.92 -3.18 12.20
N GLY A 14 14.96 -2.18 13.09
CA GLY A 14 15.23 -2.40 14.52
C GLY A 14 14.18 -3.25 15.21
N LEU A 15 12.91 -3.10 14.83
CA LEU A 15 11.82 -3.91 15.35
C LEU A 15 11.88 -5.35 14.82
N GLN A 16 12.22 -5.56 13.55
CA GLN A 16 12.40 -6.89 12.97
C GLN A 16 13.45 -7.71 13.74
N VAL A 17 14.61 -7.08 14.02
CA VAL A 17 15.66 -7.68 14.84
C VAL A 17 15.18 -7.97 16.26
N ALA A 18 14.47 -7.04 16.89
CA ALA A 18 13.98 -7.20 18.26
C ALA A 18 12.96 -8.35 18.38
N VAL A 19 12.01 -8.45 17.42
CA VAL A 19 11.04 -9.56 17.40
C VAL A 19 11.75 -10.91 17.37
N GLN A 20 12.74 -11.07 16.50
CA GLN A 20 13.49 -12.33 16.38
C GLN A 20 14.33 -12.62 17.63
N GLN A 21 15.03 -11.61 18.17
CA GLN A 21 15.88 -11.77 19.37
C GLN A 21 15.10 -12.12 20.63
N HIS A 22 13.90 -11.56 20.76
CA HIS A 22 13.05 -11.79 21.95
C HIS A 22 12.00 -12.88 21.73
N HIS A 23 11.98 -13.52 20.56
CA HIS A 23 10.98 -14.53 20.21
C HIS A 23 9.54 -14.00 20.43
N ALA A 24 9.31 -12.75 20.05
CA ALA A 24 7.99 -12.14 20.20
C ALA A 24 7.02 -12.65 19.14
N ASP A 25 5.75 -12.81 19.50
CA ASP A 25 4.70 -13.25 18.58
C ASP A 25 4.29 -12.16 17.60
N LEU A 26 4.54 -10.89 17.95
CA LEU A 26 4.12 -9.71 17.21
C LEU A 26 5.03 -8.52 17.53
N GLY A 27 5.49 -7.83 16.51
CA GLY A 27 6.06 -6.49 16.59
C GLY A 27 5.08 -5.43 16.12
N ILE A 28 5.01 -4.29 16.79
CA ILE A 28 4.12 -3.17 16.48
C ILE A 28 4.97 -1.91 16.30
N ALA A 29 4.85 -1.26 15.15
CA ALA A 29 5.51 0.01 14.86
C ALA A 29 4.49 1.08 14.48
N ASN A 30 4.45 2.16 15.24
CA ASN A 30 3.71 3.36 14.91
C ASN A 30 4.67 4.47 14.43
N ASP A 31 4.15 5.45 13.74
CA ASP A 31 4.84 6.70 13.44
C ASP A 31 4.66 7.75 14.55
N GLY A 32 5.07 8.98 14.28
CA GLY A 32 5.22 10.00 15.32
C GLY A 32 3.95 10.47 15.99
N ASP A 33 2.81 10.43 15.31
CA ASP A 33 1.47 10.77 15.81
C ASP A 33 0.57 9.55 15.96
N ALA A 34 1.13 8.35 15.71
CA ALA A 34 0.50 7.04 15.90
C ALA A 34 -0.80 6.84 15.09
N ASP A 35 -0.95 7.55 13.98
CA ASP A 35 -2.05 7.37 13.03
C ASP A 35 -1.81 6.19 12.08
N ARG A 36 -0.58 5.67 12.00
CA ARG A 36 -0.13 4.52 11.22
C ARG A 36 0.35 3.37 12.08
N CYS A 37 0.18 2.17 11.55
CA CYS A 37 0.68 0.94 12.14
C CYS A 37 1.24 0.02 11.08
N LEU A 38 2.50 -0.38 11.23
CA LEU A 38 3.06 -1.54 10.55
C LEU A 38 3.31 -2.64 11.57
N LEU A 39 3.23 -3.88 11.15
CA LEU A 39 3.41 -5.03 12.00
C LEU A 39 4.61 -5.86 11.55
N VAL A 40 5.19 -6.60 12.49
CA VAL A 40 6.25 -7.57 12.22
C VAL A 40 5.82 -8.91 12.80
N ASP A 41 5.83 -9.94 11.97
CA ASP A 41 5.49 -11.29 12.39
C ASP A 41 6.64 -11.95 13.19
N GLU A 42 6.38 -13.12 13.75
CA GLU A 42 7.34 -13.89 14.56
C GLU A 42 8.59 -14.35 13.78
N LYS A 43 8.55 -14.24 12.44
CA LYS A 43 9.69 -14.55 11.54
C LYS A 43 10.48 -13.31 11.17
N GLY A 44 10.06 -12.12 11.64
CA GLY A 44 10.70 -10.85 11.34
C GLY A 44 10.25 -10.24 10.00
N GLN A 45 9.16 -10.72 9.40
CA GLN A 45 8.62 -10.15 8.16
C GLN A 45 7.65 -9.02 8.45
N VAL A 46 7.70 -7.99 7.63
CA VAL A 46 6.85 -6.80 7.78
C VAL A 46 5.53 -7.01 7.07
N LEU A 47 4.43 -6.75 7.79
CA LEU A 47 3.10 -6.59 7.23
C LEU A 47 2.82 -5.10 7.09
N ASP A 48 2.48 -4.70 5.87
CA ASP A 48 2.07 -3.33 5.56
C ASP A 48 0.55 -3.13 5.70
N GLY A 49 0.09 -1.90 5.44
CA GLY A 49 -1.31 -1.55 5.57
C GLY A 49 -2.24 -2.37 4.68
N ASP A 50 -1.79 -2.79 3.50
CA ASP A 50 -2.61 -3.61 2.59
C ASP A 50 -2.92 -4.98 3.20
N GLN A 51 -1.90 -5.67 3.73
CA GLN A 51 -2.07 -6.96 4.40
C GLN A 51 -2.91 -6.81 5.67
N ILE A 52 -2.70 -5.76 6.44
CA ILE A 52 -3.46 -5.46 7.65
C ILE A 52 -4.94 -5.21 7.33
N MET A 53 -5.22 -4.37 6.33
CA MET A 53 -6.59 -4.11 5.88
C MET A 53 -7.30 -5.38 5.43
N LEU A 54 -6.62 -6.21 4.66
CA LEU A 54 -7.17 -7.47 4.16
C LEU A 54 -7.54 -8.43 5.29
N LEU A 55 -6.64 -8.60 6.28
CA LEU A 55 -6.88 -9.42 7.46
C LEU A 55 -8.09 -8.94 8.27
N CYS A 56 -8.15 -7.64 8.54
CA CYS A 56 -9.24 -7.04 9.30
C CYS A 56 -10.57 -7.10 8.53
N ALA A 57 -10.55 -6.89 7.21
CA ALA A 57 -11.73 -6.99 6.38
C ALA A 57 -12.27 -8.43 6.33
N LEU A 58 -11.39 -9.43 6.20
CA LEU A 58 -11.79 -10.83 6.23
C LEU A 58 -12.48 -11.19 7.55
N LYS A 59 -11.94 -10.74 8.69
CA LYS A 59 -12.59 -10.90 9.98
C LYS A 59 -13.97 -10.25 10.02
N LEU A 60 -14.08 -8.99 9.58
CA LEU A 60 -15.36 -8.29 9.54
C LEU A 60 -16.36 -8.99 8.62
N LYS A 61 -15.90 -9.58 7.52
CA LYS A 61 -16.77 -10.37 6.61
C LYS A 61 -17.27 -11.64 7.28
N GLU A 62 -16.39 -12.41 7.94
CA GLU A 62 -16.76 -13.61 8.68
C GLU A 62 -17.80 -13.31 9.79
N GLU A 63 -17.72 -12.14 10.41
CA GLU A 63 -18.66 -11.65 11.41
C GLU A 63 -19.93 -11.02 10.80
N GLY A 64 -20.07 -10.93 9.48
CA GLY A 64 -21.18 -10.27 8.79
C GLY A 64 -21.22 -8.74 8.99
N LYS A 65 -20.07 -8.13 9.30
CA LYS A 65 -19.90 -6.69 9.60
C LYS A 65 -19.21 -5.89 8.49
N LEU A 66 -18.65 -6.56 7.47
CA LEU A 66 -18.03 -5.86 6.34
C LEU A 66 -19.13 -5.31 5.43
N LYS A 67 -19.38 -4.02 5.54
CA LYS A 67 -20.43 -3.34 4.76
C LYS A 67 -20.10 -3.36 3.27
N GLY A 68 -21.02 -3.84 2.45
CA GLY A 68 -20.89 -3.95 1.00
C GLY A 68 -19.84 -4.95 0.52
N ASP A 69 -19.27 -5.79 1.42
CA ASP A 69 -18.12 -6.65 1.15
C ASP A 69 -16.94 -5.89 0.51
N THR A 70 -16.73 -4.63 0.90
CA THR A 70 -15.84 -3.70 0.21
C THR A 70 -14.77 -3.14 1.15
N ILE A 71 -13.51 -3.10 0.66
CA ILE A 71 -12.37 -2.46 1.30
C ILE A 71 -11.95 -1.25 0.44
N VAL A 72 -11.67 -0.13 1.09
CA VAL A 72 -11.20 1.08 0.40
C VAL A 72 -9.68 1.19 0.55
N GLY A 73 -8.97 1.12 -0.56
CA GLY A 73 -7.53 1.38 -0.64
C GLY A 73 -7.23 2.66 -1.44
N THR A 74 -6.00 2.79 -1.86
CA THR A 74 -5.57 3.85 -2.77
C THR A 74 -4.97 3.25 -4.04
N VAL A 75 -4.71 4.08 -5.03
CA VAL A 75 -4.01 3.67 -6.26
C VAL A 75 -2.59 3.12 -5.98
N MET A 76 -2.08 3.27 -4.76
CA MET A 76 -0.79 2.72 -4.33
C MET A 76 -0.90 1.34 -3.69
N SER A 77 -2.11 0.86 -3.37
CA SER A 77 -2.29 -0.50 -2.83
C SER A 77 -1.78 -1.55 -3.80
N ASN A 78 -1.06 -2.54 -3.28
CA ASN A 78 -0.40 -3.57 -4.08
C ASN A 78 -1.41 -4.38 -4.90
N ILE A 79 -1.04 -4.79 -6.11
CA ILE A 79 -1.91 -5.63 -6.96
C ILE A 79 -2.32 -6.93 -6.24
N GLY A 80 -1.45 -7.47 -5.39
CA GLY A 80 -1.75 -8.64 -4.55
C GLY A 80 -2.88 -8.42 -3.56
N PHE A 81 -3.07 -7.19 -3.05
CA PHE A 81 -4.20 -6.82 -2.21
C PHE A 81 -5.53 -6.95 -2.97
N HIS A 82 -5.58 -6.47 -4.21
CA HIS A 82 -6.78 -6.54 -5.04
C HIS A 82 -7.12 -7.97 -5.41
N LYS A 83 -6.13 -8.76 -5.84
CA LYS A 83 -6.29 -10.18 -6.20
C LYS A 83 -6.76 -11.01 -4.99
N ALA A 84 -6.11 -10.85 -3.85
CA ALA A 84 -6.48 -11.59 -2.65
C ALA A 84 -7.88 -11.21 -2.14
N ALA A 85 -8.25 -9.94 -2.20
CA ALA A 85 -9.60 -9.51 -1.84
C ALA A 85 -10.66 -10.19 -2.75
N GLU A 86 -10.42 -10.23 -4.06
CA GLU A 86 -11.31 -10.88 -5.02
C GLU A 86 -11.45 -12.39 -4.77
N GLU A 87 -10.34 -13.09 -4.55
CA GLU A 87 -10.31 -14.51 -4.20
C GLU A 87 -11.10 -14.83 -2.91
N LEU A 88 -11.06 -13.90 -1.95
CA LEU A 88 -11.81 -14.00 -0.69
C LEU A 88 -13.27 -13.50 -0.82
N GLY A 89 -13.72 -13.19 -2.04
CA GLY A 89 -15.07 -12.72 -2.33
C GLY A 89 -15.36 -11.32 -1.79
N MET A 90 -14.34 -10.48 -1.67
CA MET A 90 -14.43 -9.06 -1.29
C MET A 90 -14.16 -8.18 -2.51
N LYS A 91 -14.64 -6.95 -2.45
CA LYS A 91 -14.39 -5.91 -3.45
C LYS A 91 -13.36 -4.92 -2.92
N THR A 92 -12.59 -4.35 -3.82
CA THR A 92 -11.71 -3.23 -3.51
C THR A 92 -12.08 -2.00 -4.31
N VAL A 93 -11.90 -0.85 -3.70
CA VAL A 93 -12.00 0.46 -4.37
C VAL A 93 -10.72 1.21 -4.15
N SER A 94 -10.17 1.78 -5.22
CA SER A 94 -8.95 2.59 -5.17
C SER A 94 -9.30 4.07 -5.30
N THR A 95 -8.94 4.84 -4.27
CA THR A 95 -9.02 6.31 -4.29
C THR A 95 -7.69 6.93 -4.70
N ALA A 96 -7.65 8.25 -4.87
CA ALA A 96 -6.38 8.97 -4.92
C ALA A 96 -5.61 8.79 -3.59
N VAL A 97 -4.28 8.98 -3.64
CA VAL A 97 -3.42 8.93 -2.45
C VAL A 97 -3.77 10.04 -1.48
N GLY A 98 -3.99 9.69 -0.24
CA GLY A 98 -4.32 10.58 0.88
C GLY A 98 -5.49 10.05 1.70
N ASP A 99 -5.28 9.99 3.01
CA ASP A 99 -6.24 9.52 4.02
C ASP A 99 -7.62 10.18 3.89
N ARG A 100 -7.63 11.47 3.55
CA ARG A 100 -8.84 12.24 3.31
C ARG A 100 -9.72 11.62 2.23
N TYR A 101 -9.15 11.20 1.10
CA TYR A 101 -9.93 10.63 -0.01
C TYR A 101 -10.51 9.27 0.36
N VAL A 102 -9.74 8.48 1.10
CA VAL A 102 -10.21 7.20 1.65
C VAL A 102 -11.38 7.43 2.59
N LEU A 103 -11.25 8.34 3.56
CA LEU A 103 -12.30 8.65 4.53
C LEU A 103 -13.56 9.20 3.88
N GLU A 104 -13.43 10.15 2.95
CA GLU A 104 -14.55 10.74 2.21
C GLU A 104 -15.33 9.64 1.47
N TYR A 105 -14.64 8.76 0.74
CA TYR A 105 -15.28 7.65 0.04
C TYR A 105 -15.96 6.66 1.00
N MET A 106 -15.29 6.28 2.10
CA MET A 106 -15.86 5.39 3.11
C MET A 106 -17.15 5.95 3.71
N ARG A 107 -17.20 7.25 4.00
CA ARG A 107 -18.38 7.92 4.56
C ARG A 107 -19.53 7.98 3.56
N GLU A 108 -19.25 8.38 2.32
CA GLU A 108 -20.24 8.49 1.27
C GLU A 108 -20.95 7.15 1.00
N HIS A 109 -20.17 6.04 1.04
CA HIS A 109 -20.67 4.70 0.72
C HIS A 109 -20.95 3.84 1.97
N ASN A 110 -20.83 4.42 3.18
CA ASN A 110 -21.03 3.74 4.46
C ASN A 110 -20.24 2.43 4.57
N LEU A 111 -18.93 2.47 4.34
CA LEU A 111 -18.03 1.31 4.37
C LEU A 111 -17.30 1.20 5.71
N SER A 112 -16.91 -0.02 6.10
CA SER A 112 -16.39 -0.33 7.44
C SER A 112 -14.89 -0.11 7.58
N VAL A 113 -14.09 -0.45 6.56
CA VAL A 113 -12.63 -0.47 6.62
C VAL A 113 -12.01 0.08 5.34
N GLY A 114 -10.95 0.83 5.49
CA GLY A 114 -10.13 1.35 4.39
C GLY A 114 -8.85 1.95 4.92
N GLY A 115 -7.94 2.32 4.02
CA GLY A 115 -6.67 2.91 4.41
C GLY A 115 -5.64 2.92 3.29
N GLU A 116 -4.38 2.98 3.70
CA GLU A 116 -3.23 3.08 2.81
C GLU A 116 -2.18 2.01 3.12
N GLN A 117 -1.41 1.62 2.12
CA GLN A 117 -0.27 0.72 2.28
C GLN A 117 0.72 1.18 3.37
N SER A 118 0.82 2.49 3.60
CA SER A 118 1.65 3.10 4.65
C SER A 118 1.28 2.68 6.08
N GLY A 119 0.15 1.99 6.27
CA GLY A 119 -0.35 1.56 7.58
C GLY A 119 -1.38 2.50 8.21
N HIS A 120 -1.81 3.55 7.50
CA HIS A 120 -2.94 4.38 7.92
C HIS A 120 -4.25 3.64 7.65
N VAL A 121 -4.80 2.99 8.68
CA VAL A 121 -6.01 2.15 8.57
C VAL A 121 -7.15 2.78 9.36
N ILE A 122 -8.29 2.93 8.72
CA ILE A 122 -9.52 3.51 9.27
C ILE A 122 -10.55 2.41 9.48
N PHE A 123 -11.05 2.29 10.70
CA PHE A 123 -12.21 1.49 11.07
C PHE A 123 -13.37 2.44 11.35
N LEU A 124 -14.20 2.74 10.35
CA LEU A 124 -15.18 3.83 10.42
C LEU A 124 -16.24 3.64 11.51
N ASP A 125 -16.51 2.41 11.92
CA ASP A 125 -17.42 2.11 13.04
C ASP A 125 -16.79 2.43 14.42
N HIS A 126 -15.49 2.70 14.48
CA HIS A 126 -14.76 2.98 15.72
C HIS A 126 -14.14 4.39 15.74
N ASN A 127 -13.54 4.82 14.64
CA ASN A 127 -12.85 6.10 14.54
C ASN A 127 -12.98 6.69 13.13
N THR A 128 -12.82 7.99 12.99
CA THR A 128 -12.91 8.74 11.73
C THR A 128 -11.55 9.14 11.17
N THR A 129 -10.49 8.54 11.65
CA THR A 129 -9.11 8.70 11.18
C THR A 129 -8.36 7.40 11.35
N GLY A 130 -7.17 7.28 10.75
CA GLY A 130 -6.24 6.20 11.08
C GLY A 130 -5.92 6.20 12.56
N ASP A 131 -5.81 5.01 13.11
CA ASP A 131 -5.47 4.77 14.52
C ASP A 131 -4.60 3.52 14.62
N GLY A 132 -3.31 3.74 14.79
CA GLY A 132 -2.33 2.67 14.82
C GLY A 132 -2.47 1.75 16.03
N MET A 133 -2.90 2.27 17.16
CA MET A 133 -3.14 1.46 18.37
C MET A 133 -4.38 0.58 18.19
N LEU A 134 -5.47 1.14 17.68
CA LEU A 134 -6.68 0.37 17.35
C LEU A 134 -6.34 -0.74 16.34
N THR A 135 -5.59 -0.39 15.29
CA THR A 135 -5.17 -1.33 14.24
C THR A 135 -4.37 -2.49 14.82
N ALA A 136 -3.38 -2.21 15.67
CA ALA A 136 -2.59 -3.24 16.34
C ALA A 136 -3.45 -4.18 17.21
N VAL A 137 -4.39 -3.61 17.97
CA VAL A 137 -5.29 -4.38 18.84
C VAL A 137 -6.23 -5.26 18.01
N GLN A 138 -6.75 -4.80 16.87
CA GLN A 138 -7.60 -5.59 15.98
C GLN A 138 -6.86 -6.84 15.46
N VAL A 139 -5.61 -6.68 15.01
CA VAL A 139 -4.81 -7.81 14.51
C VAL A 139 -4.40 -8.75 15.65
N ALA A 140 -3.96 -8.24 16.80
CA ALA A 140 -3.63 -9.07 17.97
C ALA A 140 -4.85 -9.88 18.47
N ALA A 141 -6.04 -9.28 18.45
CA ALA A 141 -7.29 -9.98 18.76
C ALA A 141 -7.58 -11.10 17.77
N LEU A 142 -7.39 -10.83 16.46
CA LEU A 142 -7.54 -11.83 15.40
C LEU A 142 -6.59 -13.01 15.58
N MET A 143 -5.30 -12.76 15.85
CA MET A 143 -4.31 -13.81 16.14
C MET A 143 -4.75 -14.71 17.31
N LYS A 144 -5.22 -14.08 18.39
CA LYS A 144 -5.70 -14.80 19.57
C LYS A 144 -6.96 -15.63 19.29
N GLU A 145 -7.89 -15.11 18.53
CA GLU A 145 -9.14 -15.77 18.14
C GLU A 145 -8.88 -16.97 17.22
N LYS A 146 -8.07 -16.78 16.18
CA LYS A 146 -7.71 -17.83 15.22
C LYS A 146 -6.71 -18.84 15.79
N LYS A 147 -5.98 -18.48 16.88
CA LYS A 147 -4.87 -19.27 17.45
C LYS A 147 -3.80 -19.60 16.40
N GLN A 148 -3.51 -18.66 15.56
CA GLN A 148 -2.53 -18.76 14.47
C GLN A 148 -1.48 -17.67 14.60
N PRO A 149 -0.20 -17.96 14.28
CA PRO A 149 0.83 -16.93 14.22
C PRO A 149 0.55 -15.95 13.08
N LEU A 150 1.11 -14.74 13.20
CA LEU A 150 0.84 -13.68 12.23
C LEU A 150 1.34 -14.04 10.82
N SER A 151 2.46 -14.76 10.71
CA SER A 151 3.01 -15.20 9.41
C SER A 151 2.07 -16.15 8.64
N GLU A 152 1.28 -16.96 9.34
CA GLU A 152 0.27 -17.81 8.69
C GLU A 152 -0.93 -16.99 8.26
N LEU A 153 -1.41 -16.07 9.11
CA LEU A 153 -2.50 -15.17 8.76
C LEU A 153 -2.15 -14.28 7.57
N ALA A 154 -0.93 -13.75 7.52
CA ALA A 154 -0.44 -12.92 6.41
C ALA A 154 -0.37 -13.66 5.07
N GLY A 155 -0.33 -15.00 5.09
CA GLY A 155 -0.28 -15.84 3.90
C GLY A 155 -1.52 -15.75 2.98
N ILE A 156 -2.56 -15.05 3.40
CA ILE A 156 -3.74 -14.79 2.55
C ILE A 156 -3.47 -13.82 1.39
N MET A 157 -2.34 -13.12 1.41
CA MET A 157 -1.94 -12.16 0.38
C MET A 157 -0.53 -12.44 -0.11
N THR A 158 -0.36 -12.60 -1.42
CA THR A 158 0.94 -12.54 -2.07
C THR A 158 1.30 -11.10 -2.38
N LYS A 159 2.37 -10.59 -1.77
CA LYS A 159 2.87 -9.25 -2.09
C LYS A 159 3.71 -9.31 -3.36
N TYR A 160 3.27 -8.61 -4.38
CA TYR A 160 4.02 -8.49 -5.63
C TYR A 160 5.17 -7.49 -5.50
N PRO A 161 6.33 -7.76 -6.09
CA PRO A 161 7.38 -6.76 -6.28
C PRO A 161 6.84 -5.46 -6.87
N GLN A 162 7.35 -4.34 -6.38
CA GLN A 162 6.98 -3.00 -6.81
C GLN A 162 8.26 -2.20 -7.09
N VAL A 163 8.31 -1.54 -8.23
CA VAL A 163 9.39 -0.63 -8.61
C VAL A 163 8.83 0.78 -8.77
N LEU A 164 9.50 1.76 -8.19
CA LEU A 164 9.14 3.18 -8.28
C LEU A 164 10.33 3.98 -8.78
N VAL A 165 10.18 4.64 -9.93
CA VAL A 165 11.15 5.58 -10.49
C VAL A 165 10.60 7.00 -10.43
N ASN A 166 11.37 7.92 -9.85
CA ASN A 166 11.02 9.33 -9.76
C ASN A 166 11.77 10.11 -10.85
N VAL A 167 11.03 10.72 -11.78
CA VAL A 167 11.60 11.52 -12.87
C VAL A 167 11.44 13.00 -12.54
N ARG A 168 12.56 13.71 -12.35
CA ARG A 168 12.53 15.17 -12.23
C ARG A 168 12.24 15.80 -13.58
N VAL A 169 11.24 16.68 -13.63
CA VAL A 169 10.76 17.28 -14.87
C VAL A 169 10.66 18.80 -14.75
N ALA A 170 10.83 19.50 -15.87
CA ALA A 170 10.63 20.93 -15.93
C ALA A 170 9.15 21.32 -15.84
N THR A 171 8.25 20.46 -16.37
CA THR A 171 6.80 20.64 -16.25
C THR A 171 6.12 19.33 -15.86
N LYS A 172 5.13 19.41 -14.97
CA LYS A 172 4.30 18.26 -14.54
C LYS A 172 2.96 18.18 -15.29
N THR A 173 2.68 19.12 -16.18
CA THR A 173 1.39 19.19 -16.90
C THR A 173 1.53 18.72 -18.32
N GLY A 174 0.46 18.14 -18.87
CA GLY A 174 0.39 17.73 -20.28
C GLY A 174 1.07 16.40 -20.60
N TRP A 175 1.66 15.72 -19.63
CA TRP A 175 2.25 14.39 -19.87
C TRP A 175 1.17 13.35 -20.19
N GLU A 176 -0.02 13.51 -19.62
CA GLU A 176 -1.18 12.65 -19.87
C GLU A 176 -1.66 12.71 -21.33
N ASP A 177 -1.36 13.79 -22.03
CA ASP A 177 -1.76 14.00 -23.44
C ASP A 177 -0.64 13.69 -24.44
N ASN A 178 0.58 13.39 -23.95
CA ASN A 178 1.71 13.06 -24.81
C ASN A 178 1.60 11.64 -25.37
N ASP A 179 1.57 11.52 -26.70
CA ASP A 179 1.35 10.24 -27.40
C ASP A 179 2.48 9.23 -27.18
N LEU A 180 3.74 9.70 -27.03
CA LEU A 180 4.88 8.81 -26.79
C LEU A 180 4.85 8.22 -25.39
N ILE A 181 4.47 9.04 -24.40
CA ILE A 181 4.33 8.58 -23.00
C ILE A 181 3.17 7.58 -22.91
N LYS A 182 2.01 7.90 -23.51
CA LYS A 182 0.86 6.98 -23.56
C LYS A 182 1.23 5.64 -24.21
N ALA A 183 1.91 5.68 -25.36
CA ALA A 183 2.31 4.47 -26.06
C ALA A 183 3.25 3.59 -25.22
N ALA A 184 4.20 4.20 -24.51
CA ALA A 184 5.11 3.47 -23.63
C ALA A 184 4.37 2.80 -22.47
N ILE A 185 3.41 3.51 -21.84
CA ILE A 185 2.58 2.95 -20.78
C ILE A 185 1.77 1.75 -21.27
N VAL A 186 1.06 1.91 -22.39
CA VAL A 186 0.24 0.84 -23.00
C VAL A 186 1.10 -0.37 -23.38
N THR A 187 2.32 -0.16 -23.88
CA THR A 187 3.25 -1.25 -24.20
C THR A 187 3.63 -2.01 -22.92
N ALA A 188 4.04 -1.31 -21.87
CA ALA A 188 4.43 -1.92 -20.61
C ALA A 188 3.24 -2.64 -19.93
N GLU A 189 2.03 -2.09 -19.98
CA GLU A 189 0.82 -2.76 -19.50
C GLU A 189 0.53 -4.03 -20.30
N GLY A 190 0.74 -3.99 -21.61
CA GLY A 190 0.58 -5.17 -22.48
C GLY A 190 1.58 -6.28 -22.20
N GLU A 191 2.83 -5.93 -21.85
CA GLU A 191 3.87 -6.90 -21.46
C GLU A 191 3.56 -7.55 -20.10
N LEU A 192 3.08 -6.76 -19.13
CA LEU A 192 2.74 -7.26 -17.79
C LEU A 192 1.43 -8.06 -17.77
N GLY A 193 0.50 -7.79 -18.70
CA GLY A 193 -0.80 -8.46 -18.76
C GLY A 193 -1.58 -8.41 -17.45
N ASP A 194 -2.28 -9.48 -17.13
CA ASP A 194 -3.10 -9.58 -15.90
C ASP A 194 -2.26 -9.81 -14.63
N GLU A 195 -0.95 -10.04 -14.75
CA GLU A 195 -0.08 -10.30 -13.61
C GLU A 195 0.60 -9.04 -13.06
N GLY A 196 0.48 -7.92 -13.76
CA GLY A 196 1.09 -6.68 -13.34
C GLY A 196 0.29 -5.44 -13.70
N ARG A 197 0.82 -4.28 -13.35
CA ARG A 197 0.25 -2.98 -13.72
C ARG A 197 1.29 -1.88 -13.74
N VAL A 198 0.98 -0.81 -14.43
CA VAL A 198 1.76 0.44 -14.44
C VAL A 198 0.92 1.57 -13.87
N LEU A 199 1.55 2.44 -13.09
CA LEU A 199 0.94 3.67 -12.58
C LEU A 199 1.89 4.83 -12.79
N VAL A 200 1.50 5.79 -13.61
CA VAL A 200 2.23 7.06 -13.79
C VAL A 200 1.43 8.19 -13.18
N ARG A 201 2.06 9.03 -12.38
CA ARG A 201 1.40 10.17 -11.76
C ARG A 201 2.35 11.32 -11.45
N ALA A 202 1.85 12.53 -11.51
CA ALA A 202 2.59 13.69 -11.02
C ALA A 202 2.65 13.72 -9.49
N SER A 203 3.78 14.17 -8.93
CA SER A 203 3.89 14.46 -7.50
C SER A 203 3.09 15.71 -7.14
N GLY A 204 2.35 15.68 -6.04
CA GLY A 204 1.61 16.85 -5.55
C GLY A 204 2.54 18.00 -5.13
N THR A 205 3.66 17.69 -4.50
CA THR A 205 4.53 18.66 -3.81
C THR A 205 5.85 18.94 -4.52
N GLU A 206 6.35 18.02 -5.33
CA GLU A 206 7.67 18.09 -5.95
C GLU A 206 7.57 18.20 -7.49
N PRO A 207 8.56 18.74 -8.18
CA PRO A 207 8.63 18.75 -9.64
C PRO A 207 9.03 17.37 -10.20
N LEU A 208 8.21 16.36 -9.91
CA LEU A 208 8.43 14.97 -10.28
C LEU A 208 7.20 14.36 -10.95
N ILE A 209 7.46 13.48 -11.91
CA ILE A 209 6.53 12.45 -12.36
C ILE A 209 7.04 11.12 -11.82
N ARG A 210 6.15 10.34 -11.22
CA ARG A 210 6.44 9.04 -10.62
C ARG A 210 5.93 7.94 -11.52
N VAL A 211 6.82 7.03 -11.87
CA VAL A 211 6.52 5.81 -12.63
C VAL A 211 6.63 4.64 -11.68
N MET A 212 5.55 3.92 -11.49
CA MET A 212 5.49 2.72 -10.68
C MET A 212 5.03 1.57 -11.54
N ALA A 213 5.65 0.40 -11.38
CA ALA A 213 5.15 -0.86 -11.91
C ALA A 213 5.16 -1.94 -10.83
N GLU A 214 4.21 -2.85 -10.91
CA GLU A 214 4.07 -4.03 -10.06
C GLU A 214 3.91 -5.26 -10.94
N GLY A 215 4.45 -6.39 -10.47
CA GLY A 215 4.38 -7.66 -11.17
C GLY A 215 5.30 -8.70 -10.56
N PRO A 216 5.37 -9.93 -11.09
CA PRO A 216 6.11 -11.03 -10.47
C PRO A 216 7.64 -10.91 -10.62
N ASN A 217 8.15 -10.18 -11.62
CA ASN A 217 9.56 -10.12 -11.95
C ASN A 217 10.14 -8.71 -11.75
N GLN A 218 10.93 -8.53 -10.70
CA GLN A 218 11.49 -7.23 -10.34
C GLN A 218 12.46 -6.65 -11.38
N GLU A 219 13.23 -7.48 -12.10
CA GLU A 219 14.18 -7.01 -13.12
C GLU A 219 13.42 -6.46 -14.35
N GLU A 220 12.37 -7.14 -14.76
CA GLU A 220 11.47 -6.70 -15.82
C GLU A 220 10.79 -5.37 -15.46
N LEU A 221 10.24 -5.27 -14.25
CA LEU A 221 9.64 -4.03 -13.74
C LEU A 221 10.62 -2.86 -13.74
N GLN A 222 11.87 -3.11 -13.36
CA GLN A 222 12.91 -2.08 -13.37
C GLN A 222 13.18 -1.57 -14.78
N SER A 223 13.26 -2.47 -15.78
CA SER A 223 13.44 -2.11 -17.19
C SER A 223 12.28 -1.27 -17.71
N LEU A 224 11.05 -1.74 -17.52
CA LEU A 224 9.84 -1.05 -17.95
C LEU A 224 9.69 0.34 -17.33
N CYS A 225 9.90 0.45 -16.02
CA CYS A 225 9.86 1.73 -15.33
C CYS A 225 10.93 2.69 -15.86
N GLN A 226 12.13 2.20 -16.15
CA GLN A 226 13.22 3.04 -16.66
C GLN A 226 12.94 3.53 -18.09
N GLU A 227 12.41 2.67 -18.95
CA GLU A 227 12.03 3.05 -20.34
C GLU A 227 10.99 4.14 -20.37
N ILE A 228 9.92 4.01 -19.55
CA ILE A 228 8.89 5.04 -19.40
C ILE A 228 9.50 6.32 -18.82
N ALA A 229 10.35 6.21 -17.79
CA ALA A 229 11.01 7.34 -17.15
C ALA A 229 11.90 8.13 -18.14
N ASP A 230 12.63 7.43 -19.00
CA ASP A 230 13.51 8.05 -20.01
C ASP A 230 12.71 8.80 -21.08
N ILE A 231 11.53 8.27 -21.46
CA ILE A 231 10.61 8.96 -22.39
C ILE A 231 10.04 10.21 -21.71
N ILE A 232 9.56 10.09 -20.46
CA ILE A 232 9.05 11.24 -19.70
C ILE A 232 10.13 12.32 -19.57
N GLY A 233 11.36 11.94 -19.23
CA GLY A 233 12.48 12.89 -19.10
C GLY A 233 12.78 13.65 -20.38
N ARG A 234 12.68 13.01 -21.55
CA ARG A 234 12.86 13.65 -22.85
C ARG A 234 11.71 14.59 -23.22
N GLU A 235 10.48 14.15 -23.01
CA GLU A 235 9.28 14.87 -23.43
C GLU A 235 8.89 16.02 -22.50
N GLN A 236 9.09 15.86 -21.20
CA GLN A 236 8.73 16.87 -20.19
C GLN A 236 9.91 17.78 -19.78
N GLY A 237 11.09 17.53 -20.37
CA GLY A 237 12.34 18.17 -19.99
C GLY A 237 12.85 17.72 -18.63
N LEU A 238 14.18 17.59 -18.49
CA LEU A 238 14.80 17.32 -17.20
C LEU A 238 14.92 18.64 -16.43
N ALA A 239 14.46 18.68 -15.18
CA ALA A 239 14.72 19.83 -14.32
C ALA A 239 16.21 19.93 -14.04
N GLU A 240 16.80 21.12 -14.21
CA GLU A 240 18.16 21.39 -13.77
C GLU A 240 18.29 21.13 -12.27
N LYS A 241 19.47 20.62 -11.86
CA LYS A 241 19.75 20.24 -10.47
C LYS A 241 19.83 21.44 -9.55
#